data_213cd8e6f9fa554ddaa9a0d6d8ced4ab
#
_entry.id   213cd8e6f9fa554ddaa9a0d6d8ced4ab
#
_cell.length_a   1.000
_cell.length_b   1.000
_cell.length_c   1.000
_cell.angle_alpha   90.00
_cell.angle_beta   90.00
_cell.angle_gamma   90.00
#
_symmetry.space_group_name_H-M   'P 1'
#
loop_
_entity.id
_entity.type
_entity.pdbx_description
1 polymer ?
#
loop_
_entity_poly.entity_id
_entity_poly.type
_entity_poly.pdbx_seq_one_letter_code
_entity_poly.pdbx_strand_id
1 'polypeptide(L)'
;MKIALLIIYNHRYDKNIPRLEEIYRNRFSHVFHVIPFYEGEVSNVIPVYESSFRFQGYICQAYTYLKDKGFTHFFVVADDMIIHPSLDESNLLKKMGLADDECYIDYLLKLQELKTPWRQTEAMEYVVKQKGVEVSNILPSVEYARERFAKYGIPCTPIPFKPLIDRRLNFMLKYFKNFKRRNLNYPLVGGYVDIILLPAEIMDKFVLYCGAFAATRLFVEFAIPTALVLCSDKLKCTSDLPHWKSGAMWHSEPKELAESYGYNLQKLMDSYPQDKLFLHPIKLSQWK
;
A
#
# COMPACT_ATOMS: atom_id res chain seq x y z
N MET A 1 8.21 -11.86 -18.52
CA MET A 1 7.33 -11.02 -17.67
C MET A 1 7.78 -9.58 -17.85
N LYS A 2 6.87 -8.61 -17.85
CA LYS A 2 7.20 -7.17 -17.95
C LYS A 2 6.55 -6.45 -16.79
N ILE A 3 7.37 -6.02 -15.82
CA ILE A 3 6.92 -5.39 -14.58
C ILE A 3 7.09 -3.88 -14.64
N ALA A 4 6.07 -3.11 -14.28
CA ALA A 4 6.22 -1.71 -13.92
C ALA A 4 6.49 -1.61 -12.42
N LEU A 5 7.71 -1.26 -12.02
CA LEU A 5 8.04 -0.92 -10.64
C LEU A 5 7.64 0.54 -10.39
N LEU A 6 6.64 0.77 -9.55
CA LEU A 6 6.15 2.09 -9.17
C LEU A 6 6.65 2.44 -7.77
N ILE A 7 7.54 3.41 -7.69
CA ILE A 7 8.06 3.90 -6.41
C ILE A 7 7.22 5.11 -6.01
N ILE A 8 6.44 4.98 -4.95
CA ILE A 8 5.50 5.99 -4.45
C ILE A 8 6.18 6.87 -3.43
N TYR A 9 6.14 8.17 -3.64
CA TYR A 9 6.74 9.16 -2.74
C TYR A 9 5.68 9.81 -1.85
N ASN A 10 5.90 9.79 -0.53
CA ASN A 10 5.04 10.51 0.40
C ASN A 10 5.15 12.03 0.26
N HIS A 11 6.33 12.52 -0.11
CA HIS A 11 6.66 13.92 -0.30
C HIS A 11 7.56 14.06 -1.53
N ARG A 12 7.83 15.30 -1.93
CA ARG A 12 8.75 15.62 -3.02
C ARG A 12 10.22 15.44 -2.57
N TYR A 13 10.69 14.19 -2.55
CA TYR A 13 12.07 13.83 -2.21
C TYR A 13 12.91 13.54 -3.46
N ASP A 14 13.01 14.51 -4.37
CA ASP A 14 13.71 14.39 -5.66
C ASP A 14 15.14 13.85 -5.53
N LYS A 15 15.81 14.15 -4.41
CA LYS A 15 17.17 13.66 -4.09
C LYS A 15 17.25 12.14 -3.91
N ASN A 16 16.14 11.47 -3.67
CA ASN A 16 16.13 10.01 -3.55
C ASN A 16 16.14 9.33 -4.92
N ILE A 17 15.75 10.01 -6.00
CA ILE A 17 15.66 9.42 -7.35
C ILE A 17 16.97 8.72 -7.75
N PRO A 18 18.14 9.39 -7.77
CA PRO A 18 19.38 8.73 -8.21
C PRO A 18 19.75 7.49 -7.39
N ARG A 19 19.51 7.54 -6.08
CA ARG A 19 19.82 6.41 -5.19
C ARG A 19 18.90 5.22 -5.41
N LEU A 20 17.61 5.47 -5.63
CA LEU A 20 16.63 4.43 -5.93
C LEU A 20 16.86 3.84 -7.32
N GLU A 21 17.26 4.65 -8.29
CA GLU A 21 17.73 4.16 -9.60
C GLU A 21 18.94 3.22 -9.46
N GLU A 22 19.94 3.58 -8.66
CA GLU A 22 21.09 2.74 -8.38
C GLU A 22 20.68 1.39 -7.77
N ILE A 23 19.73 1.39 -6.85
CA ILE A 23 19.23 0.18 -6.18
C ILE A 23 18.43 -0.71 -7.12
N TYR A 24 17.58 -0.12 -8.00
CA TYR A 24 16.55 -0.89 -8.71
C TYR A 24 16.79 -1.07 -10.22
N ARG A 25 17.53 -0.19 -10.90
CA ARG A 25 17.66 -0.14 -12.36
C ARG A 25 18.21 -1.42 -12.97
N ASN A 26 19.16 -2.07 -12.31
CA ASN A 26 19.76 -3.33 -12.78
C ASN A 26 18.87 -4.55 -12.48
N ARG A 27 17.78 -4.38 -11.75
CA ARG A 27 16.87 -5.43 -11.29
C ARG A 27 15.52 -5.37 -11.99
N PHE A 28 15.07 -4.18 -12.34
CA PHE A 28 13.79 -3.91 -13.00
C PHE A 28 14.00 -3.00 -14.21
N SER A 29 13.59 -3.46 -15.38
CA SER A 29 13.78 -2.73 -16.65
C SER A 29 12.92 -1.45 -16.73
N HIS A 30 11.85 -1.38 -15.95
CA HIS A 30 10.89 -0.28 -16.00
C HIS A 30 10.61 0.23 -14.57
N VAL A 31 11.42 1.19 -14.15
CA VAL A 31 11.28 1.88 -12.85
C VAL A 31 10.62 3.23 -13.09
N PHE A 32 9.57 3.53 -12.35
CA PHE A 32 8.85 4.81 -12.39
C PHE A 32 8.77 5.40 -11.00
N HIS A 33 9.10 6.68 -10.89
CA HIS A 33 8.97 7.46 -9.65
C HIS A 33 7.66 8.23 -9.69
N VAL A 34 6.74 7.90 -8.79
CA VAL A 34 5.42 8.55 -8.70
C VAL A 34 5.49 9.61 -7.60
N ILE A 35 5.66 10.87 -8.01
CA ILE A 35 6.03 11.98 -7.10
C ILE A 35 4.93 13.04 -7.06
N PRO A 36 4.45 13.42 -5.84
CA PRO A 36 3.45 14.47 -5.73
C PRO A 36 4.03 15.83 -6.11
N PHE A 37 3.28 16.58 -6.94
CA PHE A 37 3.58 17.95 -7.35
C PHE A 37 5.00 18.12 -7.92
N TYR A 38 5.47 17.14 -8.70
CA TYR A 38 6.77 17.17 -9.33
C TYR A 38 6.78 18.16 -10.50
N GLU A 39 7.83 18.99 -10.58
CA GLU A 39 8.03 20.01 -11.62
C GLU A 39 9.34 19.83 -12.40
N GLY A 40 10.08 18.71 -12.15
CA GLY A 40 11.33 18.44 -12.84
C GLY A 40 11.12 17.76 -14.20
N GLU A 41 12.25 17.43 -14.87
CA GLU A 41 12.28 16.89 -16.24
C GLU A 41 12.76 15.43 -16.33
N VAL A 42 12.86 14.71 -15.20
CA VAL A 42 13.29 13.31 -15.21
C VAL A 42 12.22 12.46 -15.90
N SER A 43 12.60 11.78 -16.98
CA SER A 43 11.69 11.14 -17.95
C SER A 43 10.85 9.98 -17.39
N ASN A 44 11.34 9.31 -16.35
CA ASN A 44 10.62 8.22 -15.67
C ASN A 44 9.95 8.65 -14.36
N VAL A 45 9.79 9.97 -14.16
CA VAL A 45 8.94 10.52 -13.09
C VAL A 45 7.54 10.76 -13.63
N ILE A 46 6.56 10.27 -12.89
CA ILE A 46 5.13 10.53 -13.14
C ILE A 46 4.65 11.50 -12.07
N PRO A 47 4.37 12.76 -12.42
CA PRO A 47 3.81 13.72 -11.49
C PRO A 47 2.37 13.36 -11.15
N VAL A 48 2.00 13.49 -9.87
CA VAL A 48 0.65 13.23 -9.38
C VAL A 48 0.17 14.36 -8.48
N TYR A 49 -1.14 14.53 -8.38
CA TYR A 49 -1.75 15.69 -7.71
C TYR A 49 -2.81 15.23 -6.73
N GLU A 50 -2.37 14.65 -5.61
CA GLU A 50 -3.21 14.17 -4.51
C GLU A 50 -2.39 14.18 -3.21
N SER A 51 -3.04 14.00 -2.09
CA SER A 51 -2.42 13.82 -0.77
C SER A 51 -1.84 12.41 -0.61
N SER A 52 -0.68 12.28 0.03
CA SER A 52 -0.10 10.97 0.37
C SER A 52 -0.99 10.11 1.30
N PHE A 53 -1.90 10.74 2.06
CA PHE A 53 -2.95 10.01 2.79
C PHE A 53 -3.93 9.27 1.88
N ARG A 54 -3.88 9.55 0.58
CA ARG A 54 -4.71 8.98 -0.47
C ARG A 54 -3.89 8.59 -1.69
N PHE A 55 -2.70 8.02 -1.48
CA PHE A 55 -1.84 7.65 -2.61
C PHE A 55 -2.42 6.51 -3.49
N GLN A 56 -3.55 5.89 -3.11
CA GLN A 56 -4.34 5.12 -4.08
C GLN A 56 -4.70 5.97 -5.31
N GLY A 57 -4.90 7.28 -5.13
CA GLY A 57 -5.09 8.23 -6.24
C GLY A 57 -3.82 8.45 -7.08
N TYR A 58 -2.62 8.29 -6.49
CA TYR A 58 -1.36 8.31 -7.24
C TYR A 58 -1.28 7.13 -8.21
N ILE A 59 -1.65 5.93 -7.73
CA ILE A 59 -1.65 4.73 -8.55
C ILE A 59 -2.63 4.89 -9.73
N CYS A 60 -3.82 5.49 -9.48
CA CYS A 60 -4.79 5.78 -10.54
C CYS A 60 -4.20 6.72 -11.60
N GLN A 61 -3.57 7.83 -11.19
CA GLN A 61 -2.96 8.78 -12.10
C GLN A 61 -1.78 8.14 -12.86
N ALA A 62 -0.89 7.41 -12.18
CA ALA A 62 0.22 6.72 -12.82
C ALA A 62 -0.27 5.69 -13.85
N TYR A 63 -1.33 4.94 -13.55
CA TYR A 63 -1.87 3.95 -14.46
C TYR A 63 -2.35 4.54 -15.78
N THR A 64 -2.85 5.78 -15.80
CA THR A 64 -3.26 6.43 -17.08
C THR A 64 -2.11 6.59 -18.06
N TYR A 65 -0.88 6.69 -17.58
CA TYR A 65 0.34 6.76 -18.40
C TYR A 65 0.87 5.38 -18.82
N LEU A 66 0.46 4.32 -18.13
CA LEU A 66 1.11 3.01 -18.21
C LEU A 66 0.24 1.91 -18.79
N LYS A 67 -1.10 2.02 -18.77
CA LYS A 67 -2.05 0.96 -19.11
C LYS A 67 -1.81 0.33 -20.50
N ASP A 68 -1.43 1.13 -21.49
CA ASP A 68 -1.27 0.66 -22.87
C ASP A 68 0.18 0.26 -23.22
N LYS A 69 1.08 0.16 -22.22
CA LYS A 69 2.49 -0.15 -22.44
C LYS A 69 2.83 -1.64 -22.33
N GLY A 70 1.82 -2.50 -22.22
CA GLY A 70 1.96 -3.96 -22.26
C GLY A 70 2.66 -4.54 -21.01
N PHE A 71 2.53 -3.91 -19.86
CA PHE A 71 2.96 -4.50 -18.59
C PHE A 71 2.08 -5.68 -18.22
N THR A 72 2.71 -6.73 -17.65
CA THR A 72 1.99 -7.89 -17.13
C THR A 72 1.68 -7.72 -15.65
N HIS A 73 2.52 -6.96 -14.92
CA HIS A 73 2.38 -6.71 -13.49
C HIS A 73 2.77 -5.28 -13.15
N PHE A 74 2.17 -4.78 -12.06
CA PHE A 74 2.50 -3.51 -11.41
C PHE A 74 2.96 -3.80 -9.99
N PHE A 75 4.23 -3.50 -9.72
CA PHE A 75 4.82 -3.65 -8.40
C PHE A 75 4.99 -2.28 -7.78
N VAL A 76 4.18 -1.98 -6.76
CA VAL A 76 4.15 -0.69 -6.08
C VAL A 76 4.90 -0.78 -4.77
N VAL A 77 5.83 0.14 -4.53
CA VAL A 77 6.64 0.19 -3.30
C VAL A 77 6.82 1.64 -2.84
N ALA A 78 7.01 1.86 -1.54
CA ALA A 78 7.33 3.18 -0.99
C ALA A 78 8.77 3.61 -1.34
N ASP A 79 9.03 4.93 -1.40
CA ASP A 79 10.35 5.50 -1.71
C ASP A 79 11.40 5.30 -0.60
N ASP A 80 10.96 4.96 0.59
CA ASP A 80 11.80 4.61 1.73
C ASP A 80 11.77 3.10 2.05
N MET A 81 11.48 2.27 1.05
CA MET A 81 11.51 0.82 1.11
C MET A 81 12.66 0.25 0.28
N ILE A 82 13.33 -0.77 0.81
CA ILE A 82 14.29 -1.57 0.05
C ILE A 82 13.79 -3.01 -0.02
N ILE A 83 13.53 -3.48 -1.24
CA ILE A 83 13.17 -4.88 -1.53
C ILE A 83 14.42 -5.75 -1.47
N HIS A 84 14.28 -6.99 -0.96
CA HIS A 84 15.38 -7.94 -0.88
C HIS A 84 16.23 -7.97 -2.16
N PRO A 85 17.57 -7.80 -2.08
CA PRO A 85 18.43 -7.64 -3.25
C PRO A 85 18.41 -8.78 -4.26
N SER A 86 18.05 -9.98 -3.84
CA SER A 86 17.96 -11.15 -4.73
C SER A 86 16.72 -11.16 -5.63
N LEU A 87 15.77 -10.26 -5.43
CA LEU A 87 14.55 -10.16 -6.22
C LEU A 87 14.77 -9.25 -7.42
N ASP A 88 14.42 -9.71 -8.60
CA ASP A 88 14.46 -8.98 -9.85
C ASP A 88 13.26 -9.32 -10.74
N GLU A 89 13.10 -8.59 -11.85
CA GLU A 89 11.99 -8.77 -12.79
C GLU A 89 11.84 -10.20 -13.32
N SER A 90 12.95 -10.95 -13.42
CA SER A 90 12.94 -12.32 -13.97
C SER A 90 12.48 -13.38 -12.98
N ASN A 91 12.64 -13.12 -11.68
CA ASN A 91 12.46 -14.12 -10.64
C ASN A 91 11.42 -13.74 -9.56
N LEU A 92 10.88 -12.52 -9.57
CA LEU A 92 10.03 -11.97 -8.51
C LEU A 92 8.89 -12.93 -8.10
N LEU A 93 8.02 -13.27 -9.03
CA LEU A 93 6.87 -14.15 -8.74
C LEU A 93 7.32 -15.51 -8.24
N LYS A 94 8.29 -16.13 -8.92
CA LYS A 94 8.80 -17.45 -8.54
C LYS A 94 9.38 -17.44 -7.12
N LYS A 95 10.20 -16.46 -6.77
CA LYS A 95 10.79 -16.36 -5.42
C LYS A 95 9.79 -15.98 -4.35
N MET A 96 8.78 -15.20 -4.69
CA MET A 96 7.66 -14.94 -3.78
C MET A 96 6.70 -16.12 -3.65
N GLY A 97 6.74 -17.09 -4.56
CA GLY A 97 5.80 -18.21 -4.58
C GLY A 97 4.41 -17.80 -5.05
N LEU A 98 4.34 -16.83 -5.96
CA LEU A 98 3.10 -16.31 -6.53
C LEU A 98 2.87 -16.86 -7.95
N ALA A 99 1.62 -17.16 -8.28
CA ALA A 99 1.17 -17.38 -9.64
C ALA A 99 0.99 -16.02 -10.38
N ASP A 100 0.93 -16.09 -11.73
CA ASP A 100 0.83 -14.90 -12.59
C ASP A 100 -0.46 -14.08 -12.35
N ASP A 101 -1.52 -14.69 -11.84
CA ASP A 101 -2.82 -14.07 -11.55
C ASP A 101 -3.05 -13.80 -10.06
N GLU A 102 -2.04 -13.94 -9.21
CA GLU A 102 -2.12 -13.67 -7.78
C GLU A 102 -1.68 -12.24 -7.44
N CYS A 103 -2.49 -11.59 -6.62
CA CYS A 103 -2.14 -10.31 -6.00
C CYS A 103 -1.39 -10.53 -4.70
N TYR A 104 -0.56 -9.54 -4.34
CA TYR A 104 0.14 -9.55 -3.06
C TYR A 104 -0.02 -8.22 -2.32
N ILE A 105 -0.19 -8.33 -0.99
CA ILE A 105 -0.10 -7.27 0.00
C ILE A 105 0.59 -7.82 1.25
N ASP A 106 1.33 -6.99 2.00
CA ASP A 106 2.07 -7.52 3.17
C ASP A 106 1.14 -8.20 4.19
N TYR A 107 0.08 -7.49 4.63
CA TYR A 107 -0.97 -8.08 5.47
C TYR A 107 -2.28 -7.31 5.38
N LEU A 108 -3.37 -8.00 5.75
CA LEU A 108 -4.69 -7.41 5.96
C LEU A 108 -4.95 -7.21 7.46
N LEU A 109 -5.64 -6.11 7.79
CA LEU A 109 -6.03 -5.76 9.17
C LEU A 109 -7.56 -5.75 9.29
N LYS A 110 -8.10 -6.72 9.99
CA LYS A 110 -9.54 -6.74 10.30
C LYS A 110 -9.86 -5.62 11.30
N LEU A 111 -10.86 -4.82 10.98
CA LEU A 111 -11.25 -3.66 11.82
C LEU A 111 -11.58 -4.05 13.25
N GLN A 112 -12.11 -5.27 13.44
CA GLN A 112 -12.45 -5.84 14.74
C GLN A 112 -11.22 -6.15 15.61
N GLU A 113 -10.06 -6.33 15.00
CA GLU A 113 -8.79 -6.68 15.65
C GLU A 113 -7.90 -5.44 15.89
N LEU A 114 -8.23 -4.30 15.28
CA LEU A 114 -7.46 -3.07 15.44
C LEU A 114 -7.37 -2.64 16.91
N LYS A 115 -6.12 -2.40 17.33
CA LYS A 115 -5.81 -1.92 18.69
C LYS A 115 -5.63 -0.41 18.79
N THR A 116 -5.65 0.29 17.65
CA THR A 116 -5.34 1.73 17.57
C THR A 116 -6.62 2.53 17.33
N PRO A 117 -7.02 3.44 18.27
CA PRO A 117 -8.24 4.23 18.16
C PRO A 117 -8.33 5.05 16.88
N TRP A 118 -7.21 5.61 16.41
CA TRP A 118 -7.19 6.47 15.25
C TRP A 118 -7.60 5.76 13.95
N ARG A 119 -7.13 4.52 13.73
CA ARG A 119 -7.53 3.71 12.58
C ARG A 119 -9.02 3.35 12.61
N GLN A 120 -9.53 2.99 13.78
CA GLN A 120 -10.96 2.74 13.93
C GLN A 120 -11.78 4.02 13.65
N THR A 121 -11.30 5.18 14.11
CA THR A 121 -11.95 6.47 13.88
C THR A 121 -11.99 6.81 12.39
N GLU A 122 -10.88 6.66 11.67
CA GLU A 122 -10.83 6.88 10.22
C GLU A 122 -11.86 6.02 9.47
N ALA A 123 -11.97 4.74 9.83
CA ALA A 123 -12.96 3.85 9.23
C ALA A 123 -14.42 4.26 9.56
N MET A 124 -14.68 4.68 10.81
CA MET A 124 -16.01 5.12 11.25
C MET A 124 -16.40 6.50 10.68
N GLU A 125 -15.43 7.37 10.40
CA GLU A 125 -15.67 8.69 9.79
C GLU A 125 -15.98 8.59 8.30
N TYR A 126 -15.58 7.51 7.65
CA TYR A 126 -15.77 7.35 6.21
C TYR A 126 -17.24 7.29 5.82
N VAL A 127 -17.60 8.04 4.79
CA VAL A 127 -18.92 8.09 4.18
C VAL A 127 -18.78 7.96 2.68
N VAL A 128 -19.38 6.93 2.09
CA VAL A 128 -19.33 6.68 0.64
C VAL A 128 -20.03 7.81 -0.14
N LYS A 129 -21.20 8.26 0.33
CA LYS A 129 -21.95 9.35 -0.31
C LYS A 129 -21.41 10.69 0.15
N GLN A 130 -20.77 11.43 -0.74
CA GLN A 130 -20.25 12.76 -0.48
C GLN A 130 -20.75 13.76 -1.51
N LYS A 131 -20.97 15.01 -1.09
CA LYS A 131 -21.45 16.07 -1.98
C LYS A 131 -20.43 16.32 -3.10
N GLY A 132 -20.92 16.31 -4.34
CA GLY A 132 -20.11 16.54 -5.53
C GLY A 132 -19.30 15.33 -6.03
N VAL A 133 -19.50 14.17 -5.41
CA VAL A 133 -18.87 12.91 -5.82
C VAL A 133 -19.92 11.83 -6.03
N GLU A 134 -20.06 11.38 -7.28
CA GLU A 134 -20.98 10.29 -7.63
C GLU A 134 -20.19 8.99 -7.82
N VAL A 135 -20.32 8.06 -6.88
CA VAL A 135 -19.64 6.76 -6.88
C VAL A 135 -20.60 5.57 -6.75
N SER A 136 -21.90 5.83 -6.72
CA SER A 136 -22.92 4.80 -6.46
C SER A 136 -22.94 3.70 -7.53
N ASN A 137 -22.51 4.03 -8.76
CA ASN A 137 -22.44 3.09 -9.87
C ASN A 137 -21.02 2.57 -10.14
N ILE A 138 -20.05 2.99 -9.32
CA ILE A 138 -18.62 2.62 -9.47
C ILE A 138 -18.27 1.52 -8.47
N LEU A 139 -18.55 1.76 -7.19
CA LEU A 139 -18.32 0.75 -6.17
C LEU A 139 -19.40 -0.34 -6.24
N PRO A 140 -19.04 -1.61 -6.02
CA PRO A 140 -20.01 -2.68 -5.98
C PRO A 140 -21.03 -2.51 -4.83
N SER A 141 -22.17 -3.21 -4.94
CA SER A 141 -23.17 -3.18 -3.86
C SER A 141 -22.58 -3.67 -2.52
N VAL A 142 -23.21 -3.28 -1.43
CA VAL A 142 -22.80 -3.71 -0.08
C VAL A 142 -22.89 -5.24 0.04
N GLU A 143 -23.88 -5.86 -0.58
CA GLU A 143 -24.08 -7.32 -0.60
C GLU A 143 -22.93 -8.01 -1.29
N TYR A 144 -22.57 -7.58 -2.51
CA TYR A 144 -21.42 -8.11 -3.23
C TYR A 144 -20.11 -7.91 -2.43
N ALA A 145 -19.93 -6.72 -1.84
CA ALA A 145 -18.74 -6.45 -1.03
C ALA A 145 -18.65 -7.41 0.18
N ARG A 146 -19.79 -7.70 0.85
CA ARG A 146 -19.83 -8.67 1.96
C ARG A 146 -19.50 -10.09 1.51
N GLU A 147 -19.98 -10.52 0.37
CA GLU A 147 -19.61 -11.82 -0.22
C GLU A 147 -18.12 -11.91 -0.50
N ARG A 148 -17.53 -10.87 -1.08
CA ARG A 148 -16.08 -10.78 -1.32
C ARG A 148 -15.29 -10.88 -0.02
N PHE A 149 -15.68 -10.12 1.00
CA PHE A 149 -15.05 -10.13 2.32
C PHE A 149 -15.13 -11.49 3.00
N ALA A 150 -16.26 -12.19 2.87
CA ALA A 150 -16.45 -13.53 3.41
C ALA A 150 -15.46 -14.53 2.81
N LYS A 151 -15.13 -14.45 1.50
CA LYS A 151 -14.12 -15.31 0.86
C LYS A 151 -12.75 -15.21 1.54
N TYR A 152 -12.41 -14.05 2.08
CA TYR A 152 -11.14 -13.79 2.79
C TYR A 152 -11.26 -13.92 4.32
N GLY A 153 -12.38 -14.44 4.83
CA GLY A 153 -12.61 -14.57 6.27
C GLY A 153 -12.60 -13.23 7.00
N ILE A 154 -12.98 -12.13 6.30
CA ILE A 154 -13.02 -10.78 6.86
C ILE A 154 -14.45 -10.51 7.36
N PRO A 155 -14.66 -10.32 8.67
CA PRO A 155 -15.98 -10.10 9.22
C PRO A 155 -16.51 -8.70 8.86
N CYS A 156 -17.79 -8.64 8.47
CA CYS A 156 -18.52 -7.38 8.26
C CYS A 156 -19.42 -7.03 9.47
N THR A 157 -18.97 -7.38 10.67
CA THR A 157 -19.64 -7.08 11.94
C THR A 157 -19.28 -5.68 12.42
N PRO A 158 -20.10 -5.07 13.32
CA PRO A 158 -19.75 -3.78 13.91
C PRO A 158 -18.38 -3.80 14.59
N ILE A 159 -17.65 -2.68 14.49
CA ILE A 159 -16.36 -2.52 15.19
C ILE A 159 -16.63 -2.62 16.70
N PRO A 160 -15.96 -3.55 17.43
CA PRO A 160 -16.23 -3.73 18.84
C PRO A 160 -15.79 -2.51 19.65
N PHE A 161 -16.54 -2.19 20.69
CA PHE A 161 -16.09 -1.20 21.65
C PHE A 161 -14.91 -1.77 22.43
N LYS A 162 -13.77 -1.13 22.29
CA LYS A 162 -12.62 -1.35 23.18
C LYS A 162 -12.37 -0.05 23.90
N PRO A 163 -12.34 -0.02 25.24
CA PRO A 163 -11.91 1.15 25.98
C PRO A 163 -10.41 1.35 25.74
N LEU A 164 -10.10 2.01 24.63
CA LEU A 164 -8.72 2.29 24.24
C LEU A 164 -8.32 3.60 24.88
N ILE A 165 -7.36 3.56 25.78
CA ILE A 165 -6.74 4.75 26.36
C ILE A 165 -5.66 5.19 25.37
N ASP A 166 -5.95 6.21 24.56
CA ASP A 166 -4.93 6.93 23.79
C ASP A 166 -4.52 8.16 24.59
N ARG A 167 -3.21 8.40 24.73
CA ARG A 167 -2.68 9.61 25.37
C ARG A 167 -3.06 10.90 24.62
N ARG A 168 -3.56 10.77 23.39
CA ARG A 168 -3.98 11.88 22.52
C ARG A 168 -5.48 12.11 22.69
N LEU A 169 -5.86 13.03 23.58
CA LEU A 169 -7.24 13.35 23.92
C LEU A 169 -8.14 13.60 22.68
N ASN A 170 -7.60 14.25 21.64
CA ASN A 170 -8.33 14.55 20.42
C ASN A 170 -8.81 13.30 19.67
N PHE A 171 -8.03 12.20 19.67
CA PHE A 171 -8.47 10.95 19.06
C PHE A 171 -9.54 10.24 19.89
N MET A 172 -9.46 10.31 21.20
CA MET A 172 -10.51 9.77 22.05
C MET A 172 -11.84 10.50 21.86
N LEU A 173 -11.83 11.83 21.80
CA LEU A 173 -13.03 12.62 21.53
C LEU A 173 -13.65 12.29 20.18
N LYS A 174 -12.85 12.17 19.13
CA LYS A 174 -13.29 11.75 17.79
C LYS A 174 -13.86 10.32 17.81
N TYR A 175 -13.20 9.39 18.49
CA TYR A 175 -13.65 8.02 18.64
C TYR A 175 -15.04 7.94 19.27
N PHE A 176 -15.26 8.60 20.41
CA PHE A 176 -16.57 8.63 21.07
C PHE A 176 -17.65 9.32 20.23
N LYS A 177 -17.31 10.41 19.53
CA LYS A 177 -18.23 11.10 18.63
C LYS A 177 -18.72 10.18 17.50
N ASN A 178 -17.85 9.33 16.97
CA ASN A 178 -18.14 8.43 15.86
C ASN A 178 -18.62 7.03 16.31
N PHE A 179 -18.73 6.79 17.60
CA PHE A 179 -19.08 5.47 18.15
C PHE A 179 -20.39 4.88 17.60
N LYS A 180 -21.39 5.72 17.30
CA LYS A 180 -22.65 5.29 16.65
C LYS A 180 -22.46 4.76 15.24
N ARG A 181 -21.33 5.08 14.57
CA ARG A 181 -20.98 4.68 13.20
C ARG A 181 -20.13 3.41 13.12
N ARG A 182 -19.93 2.71 14.23
CA ARG A 182 -19.19 1.44 14.26
C ARG A 182 -19.80 0.33 13.39
N ASN A 183 -21.07 0.44 13.06
CA ASN A 183 -21.71 -0.36 12.03
C ASN A 183 -21.50 0.36 10.69
N LEU A 184 -20.45 -0.03 9.96
CA LEU A 184 -20.06 0.66 8.74
C LEU A 184 -21.12 0.52 7.66
N ASN A 185 -21.38 1.62 6.96
CA ASN A 185 -22.32 1.64 5.81
C ASN A 185 -21.75 0.91 4.59
N TYR A 186 -20.44 0.72 4.53
CA TYR A 186 -19.73 -0.03 3.49
C TYR A 186 -18.64 -0.89 4.14
N PRO A 187 -18.46 -2.17 3.73
CA PRO A 187 -17.40 -3.02 4.24
C PRO A 187 -16.01 -2.43 3.96
N LEU A 188 -15.17 -2.38 4.98
CA LEU A 188 -13.79 -1.92 4.90
C LEU A 188 -12.86 -2.92 5.57
N VAL A 189 -11.67 -3.05 5.02
CA VAL A 189 -10.55 -3.78 5.62
C VAL A 189 -9.29 -2.92 5.57
N GLY A 190 -8.48 -2.98 6.62
CA GLY A 190 -7.18 -2.33 6.64
C GLY A 190 -6.08 -3.23 6.08
N GLY A 191 -4.89 -2.65 5.90
CA GLY A 191 -3.71 -3.40 5.48
C GLY A 191 -2.46 -2.53 5.45
N TYR A 192 -1.34 -3.18 5.18
CA TYR A 192 -0.07 -2.51 4.95
C TYR A 192 0.11 -2.30 3.45
N VAL A 193 0.18 -1.07 3.03
CA VAL A 193 0.00 -0.68 1.62
C VAL A 193 1.26 -0.16 0.93
N ASP A 194 2.36 -0.08 1.68
CA ASP A 194 3.63 0.43 1.15
C ASP A 194 4.34 -0.57 0.21
N ILE A 195 3.80 -1.79 0.10
CA ILE A 195 4.21 -2.80 -0.88
C ILE A 195 2.98 -3.59 -1.35
N ILE A 196 2.73 -3.59 -2.66
CA ILE A 196 1.68 -4.40 -3.30
C ILE A 196 2.15 -4.86 -4.69
N LEU A 197 1.75 -6.07 -5.08
CA LEU A 197 1.95 -6.57 -6.43
C LEU A 197 0.60 -6.93 -7.06
N LEU A 198 0.39 -6.48 -8.29
CA LEU A 198 -0.88 -6.54 -8.99
C LEU A 198 -0.67 -7.08 -10.40
N PRO A 199 -1.36 -8.15 -10.84
CA PRO A 199 -1.43 -8.53 -12.24
C PRO A 199 -2.21 -7.47 -13.05
N ALA A 200 -1.80 -7.25 -14.28
CA ALA A 200 -2.39 -6.23 -15.14
C ALA A 200 -3.90 -6.45 -15.42
N GLU A 201 -4.34 -7.70 -15.39
CA GLU A 201 -5.75 -8.07 -15.65
C GLU A 201 -6.76 -7.45 -14.67
N ILE A 202 -6.33 -7.15 -13.43
CA ILE A 202 -7.23 -6.54 -12.43
C ILE A 202 -7.11 -5.02 -12.37
N MET A 203 -6.11 -4.43 -13.04
CA MET A 203 -5.74 -3.03 -12.83
C MET A 203 -6.85 -2.06 -13.18
N ASP A 204 -7.59 -2.27 -14.27
CA ASP A 204 -8.69 -1.36 -14.65
C ASP A 204 -9.75 -1.27 -13.54
N LYS A 205 -10.12 -2.41 -12.97
CA LYS A 205 -11.09 -2.48 -11.89
C LYS A 205 -10.52 -1.95 -10.57
N PHE A 206 -9.26 -2.29 -10.27
CA PHE A 206 -8.56 -1.83 -9.08
C PHE A 206 -8.44 -0.30 -9.05
N VAL A 207 -7.99 0.32 -10.14
CA VAL A 207 -7.83 1.78 -10.19
C VAL A 207 -9.18 2.50 -10.18
N LEU A 208 -10.22 1.90 -10.77
CA LEU A 208 -11.58 2.46 -10.70
C LEU A 208 -12.06 2.55 -9.25
N TYR A 209 -11.89 1.50 -8.46
CA TYR A 209 -12.26 1.51 -7.03
C TYR A 209 -11.35 2.43 -6.21
N CYS A 210 -10.04 2.40 -6.45
CA CYS A 210 -9.09 3.31 -5.81
C CYS A 210 -9.43 4.78 -6.09
N GLY A 211 -9.80 5.11 -7.33
CA GLY A 211 -10.24 6.45 -7.72
C GLY A 211 -11.51 6.89 -6.98
N ALA A 212 -12.51 6.00 -6.89
CA ALA A 212 -13.72 6.26 -6.12
C ALA A 212 -13.41 6.49 -4.63
N PHE A 213 -12.52 5.68 -4.04
CA PHE A 213 -12.08 5.85 -2.65
C PHE A 213 -11.24 7.11 -2.43
N ALA A 214 -10.41 7.51 -3.38
CA ALA A 214 -9.66 8.76 -3.31
C ALA A 214 -10.61 9.98 -3.36
N ALA A 215 -11.54 9.99 -4.33
CA ALA A 215 -12.54 11.04 -4.48
C ALA A 215 -13.45 11.17 -3.23
N THR A 216 -13.77 10.06 -2.57
CA THR A 216 -14.53 10.04 -1.31
C THR A 216 -13.67 10.13 -0.06
N ARG A 217 -12.37 10.42 -0.20
CA ARG A 217 -11.42 10.69 0.89
C ARG A 217 -11.22 9.53 1.87
N LEU A 218 -11.37 8.29 1.42
CA LEU A 218 -11.01 7.14 2.24
C LEU A 218 -9.48 7.10 2.45
N PHE A 219 -9.06 6.88 3.69
CA PHE A 219 -7.65 6.74 4.04
C PHE A 219 -7.03 5.54 3.32
N VAL A 220 -5.81 5.70 2.84
CA VAL A 220 -5.13 4.75 1.95
C VAL A 220 -5.00 3.34 2.52
N GLU A 221 -4.71 3.22 3.82
CA GLU A 221 -4.61 1.89 4.48
C GLU A 221 -5.95 1.12 4.56
N PHE A 222 -7.06 1.74 4.19
CA PHE A 222 -8.36 1.08 3.97
C PHE A 222 -8.72 1.00 2.50
N ALA A 223 -8.38 2.03 1.73
CA ALA A 223 -8.75 2.11 0.32
C ALA A 223 -8.14 0.98 -0.52
N ILE A 224 -6.82 0.83 -0.47
CA ILE A 224 -6.09 -0.18 -1.25
C ILE A 224 -6.49 -1.61 -0.84
N PRO A 225 -6.44 -2.01 0.44
CA PRO A 225 -6.82 -3.36 0.82
C PRO A 225 -8.26 -3.69 0.49
N THR A 226 -9.19 -2.73 0.68
CA THR A 226 -10.59 -2.89 0.31
C THR A 226 -10.74 -3.08 -1.19
N ALA A 227 -10.07 -2.26 -2.03
CA ALA A 227 -10.10 -2.41 -3.48
C ALA A 227 -9.56 -3.77 -3.92
N LEU A 228 -8.45 -4.25 -3.32
CA LEU A 228 -7.89 -5.58 -3.59
C LEU A 228 -8.89 -6.71 -3.31
N VAL A 229 -9.49 -6.71 -2.13
CA VAL A 229 -10.50 -7.72 -1.75
C VAL A 229 -11.71 -7.69 -2.70
N LEU A 230 -12.11 -6.51 -3.18
CA LEU A 230 -13.24 -6.36 -4.09
C LEU A 230 -12.95 -6.82 -5.52
N CYS A 231 -11.70 -6.71 -6.01
CA CYS A 231 -11.37 -6.97 -7.42
C CYS A 231 -10.58 -8.26 -7.65
N SER A 232 -9.86 -8.80 -6.66
CA SER A 232 -9.07 -10.03 -6.81
C SER A 232 -9.76 -11.23 -6.17
N ASP A 233 -9.65 -12.40 -6.82
CA ASP A 233 -10.03 -13.70 -6.26
C ASP A 233 -8.85 -14.41 -5.59
N LYS A 234 -7.63 -13.96 -5.85
CA LYS A 234 -6.38 -14.58 -5.43
C LYS A 234 -5.45 -13.53 -4.82
N LEU A 235 -5.68 -13.23 -3.54
CA LEU A 235 -4.86 -12.29 -2.77
C LEU A 235 -4.02 -13.06 -1.76
N LYS A 236 -2.71 -12.86 -1.79
CA LYS A 236 -1.73 -13.41 -0.86
C LYS A 236 -1.19 -12.34 0.08
N CYS A 237 -0.90 -12.74 1.30
CA CYS A 237 -0.17 -11.95 2.28
C CYS A 237 1.23 -12.55 2.52
N THR A 238 2.11 -11.81 3.18
CA THR A 238 3.45 -12.33 3.54
C THR A 238 3.35 -13.61 4.36
N SER A 239 2.33 -13.78 5.18
CA SER A 239 2.08 -15.02 5.93
C SER A 239 1.82 -16.25 5.05
N ASP A 240 1.42 -16.05 3.79
CA ASP A 240 1.15 -17.13 2.82
C ASP A 240 2.39 -17.47 1.98
N LEU A 241 3.47 -16.70 2.12
CA LEU A 241 4.70 -16.90 1.38
C LEU A 241 5.64 -17.83 2.13
N PRO A 242 6.19 -18.89 1.49
CA PRO A 242 6.86 -19.98 2.18
C PRO A 242 8.17 -19.61 2.89
N HIS A 243 8.87 -18.57 2.43
CA HIS A 243 10.23 -18.24 2.88
C HIS A 243 10.41 -16.77 3.31
N TRP A 244 9.37 -15.96 3.19
CA TRP A 244 9.47 -14.53 3.41
C TRP A 244 8.76 -14.08 4.69
N LYS A 245 9.35 -13.09 5.33
CA LYS A 245 8.75 -12.38 6.45
C LYS A 245 8.63 -10.90 6.12
N SER A 246 7.64 -10.26 6.71
CA SER A 246 7.54 -8.79 6.67
C SER A 246 8.79 -8.13 7.24
N GLY A 247 9.22 -7.07 6.60
CA GLY A 247 10.31 -6.21 7.04
C GLY A 247 9.82 -4.84 7.48
N ALA A 248 8.52 -4.70 7.76
CA ALA A 248 7.97 -3.48 8.35
C ALA A 248 8.53 -3.29 9.76
N MET A 249 9.09 -2.12 10.02
CA MET A 249 9.73 -1.74 11.27
C MET A 249 8.99 -0.59 11.94
N TRP A 250 8.98 -0.59 13.27
CA TRP A 250 8.23 0.39 14.05
C TRP A 250 9.11 0.99 15.16
N HIS A 251 8.75 2.19 15.60
CA HIS A 251 9.39 2.88 16.73
C HIS A 251 10.91 3.06 16.57
N SER A 252 11.73 2.34 17.37
CA SER A 252 13.20 2.43 17.37
C SER A 252 13.88 1.50 16.34
N GLU A 253 13.17 0.49 15.84
CA GLU A 253 13.72 -0.55 14.97
C GLU A 253 14.45 0.00 13.72
N PRO A 254 13.94 1.02 13.00
CA PRO A 254 14.66 1.58 11.85
C PRO A 254 16.00 2.22 12.24
N LYS A 255 16.07 2.84 13.41
CA LYS A 255 17.30 3.43 13.93
C LYS A 255 18.28 2.36 14.36
N GLU A 256 17.84 1.35 15.09
CA GLU A 256 18.65 0.20 15.52
C GLU A 256 19.24 -0.55 14.32
N LEU A 257 18.43 -0.75 13.26
CA LEU A 257 18.92 -1.31 12.01
C LEU A 257 20.03 -0.43 11.41
N ALA A 258 19.79 0.88 11.26
CA ALA A 258 20.77 1.79 10.68
C ALA A 258 22.09 1.82 11.48
N GLU A 259 22.02 1.83 12.81
CA GLU A 259 23.18 1.77 13.71
C GLU A 259 23.95 0.45 13.55
N SER A 260 23.28 -0.69 13.43
CA SER A 260 23.92 -2.00 13.28
C SER A 260 24.75 -2.12 11.99
N TYR A 261 24.36 -1.41 10.94
CA TYR A 261 25.08 -1.32 9.67
C TYR A 261 26.02 -0.10 9.57
N GLY A 262 26.10 0.72 10.62
CA GLY A 262 26.90 1.96 10.62
C GLY A 262 26.43 2.98 9.59
N TYR A 263 25.13 3.00 9.29
CA TYR A 263 24.51 3.85 8.26
C TYR A 263 25.11 3.65 6.85
N ASN A 264 25.68 2.47 6.56
CA ASN A 264 26.26 2.14 5.27
C ASN A 264 25.30 1.27 4.46
N LEU A 265 24.74 1.86 3.38
CA LEU A 265 23.74 1.21 2.55
C LEU A 265 24.31 0.00 1.80
N GLN A 266 25.55 0.10 1.28
CA GLN A 266 26.20 -1.02 0.59
C GLN A 266 26.37 -2.21 1.53
N LYS A 267 26.80 -1.97 2.78
CA LYS A 267 26.92 -3.01 3.80
C LYS A 267 25.58 -3.68 4.09
N LEU A 268 24.47 -2.91 4.14
CA LEU A 268 23.14 -3.48 4.26
C LEU A 268 22.80 -4.35 3.06
N MET A 269 23.05 -3.88 1.84
CA MET A 269 22.76 -4.64 0.62
C MET A 269 23.57 -5.94 0.53
N ASP A 270 24.85 -5.92 0.92
CA ASP A 270 25.75 -7.10 0.87
C ASP A 270 25.38 -8.17 1.92
N SER A 271 24.80 -7.77 3.05
CA SER A 271 24.44 -8.67 4.16
C SER A 271 22.97 -8.55 4.59
N TYR A 272 22.11 -8.33 3.60
CA TYR A 272 20.68 -8.17 3.79
C TYR A 272 20.04 -9.36 4.54
N PRO A 273 19.12 -9.14 5.49
CA PRO A 273 18.45 -10.22 6.21
C PRO A 273 17.73 -11.17 5.26
N GLN A 274 18.15 -12.45 5.26
CA GLN A 274 17.81 -13.44 4.22
C GLN A 274 16.33 -13.81 4.16
N ASP A 275 15.61 -13.65 5.26
CA ASP A 275 14.19 -13.98 5.36
C ASP A 275 13.26 -12.75 5.21
N LYS A 276 13.81 -11.54 5.04
CA LYS A 276 13.02 -10.32 4.89
C LYS A 276 12.75 -10.01 3.43
N LEU A 277 11.48 -9.98 3.04
CA LEU A 277 11.06 -9.62 1.69
C LEU A 277 11.44 -8.18 1.34
N PHE A 278 11.31 -7.29 2.30
CA PHE A 278 11.66 -5.88 2.23
C PHE A 278 12.08 -5.35 3.60
N LEU A 279 12.66 -4.17 3.64
CA LEU A 279 12.89 -3.37 4.85
C LEU A 279 12.25 -1.99 4.68
N HIS A 280 11.44 -1.56 5.63
CA HIS A 280 10.76 -0.27 5.61
C HIS A 280 10.42 0.20 7.05
N PRO A 281 10.65 1.48 7.39
CA PRO A 281 11.22 2.53 6.53
C PRO A 281 12.76 2.56 6.55
N ILE A 282 13.34 2.86 5.38
CA ILE A 282 14.77 3.14 5.20
C ILE A 282 14.91 4.59 4.74
N LYS A 283 15.21 5.50 5.66
CA LYS A 283 15.39 6.92 5.36
C LYS A 283 16.71 7.16 4.63
N LEU A 284 16.70 7.06 3.29
CA LEU A 284 17.91 7.14 2.46
C LEU A 284 18.81 8.35 2.77
N SER A 285 18.24 9.48 3.19
CA SER A 285 19.03 10.67 3.59
C SER A 285 19.96 10.44 4.79
N GLN A 286 19.75 9.39 5.57
CA GLN A 286 20.56 9.04 6.74
C GLN A 286 21.61 7.97 6.42
N TRP A 287 21.54 7.32 5.27
CA TRP A 287 22.45 6.25 4.85
C TRP A 287 23.52 6.81 3.91
N LYS A 288 24.73 6.32 4.05
CA LYS A 288 25.90 6.67 3.20
C LYS A 288 26.07 5.67 2.07
#